data_bd327f0627968a91df73fba61352df0a
#
_entry.id   bd327f0627968a91df73fba61352df0a
#
_cell.length_a   1.000
_cell.length_b   1.000
_cell.length_c   1.000
_cell.angle_alpha   90.00
_cell.angle_beta   90.00
_cell.angle_gamma   90.00
#
_symmetry.space_group_name_H-M   'P 1'
#
loop_
_entity.id
_entity.type
_entity.pdbx_description
1 polymer ?
#
loop_
_entity_poly.entity_id
_entity_poly.type
_entity_poly.pdbx_seq_one_letter_code
_entity_poly.pdbx_strand_id
1 'polypeptide(L)'
;MSEFGLKIKNIEAATLYEYNKGLRDHYEYKEAMFVNSLFKDFLYDHGLNIWNNESTRDLICLEFNFGTRNYEKEIKHIKKIAKQTRTDCKKSKSLNSKKLMAINKNKRKKIEELYKFANEHKEEYEELTADQIRNEFYNNGVDVTYVRRKRNGSVISSETIHYKMLYRSTGKAKNGTCMFINEKLYDNAIEYLRMGIPLPSKNADIVGISAYSSLVCSGIVSKIHINPQHILVLKDIDRFFETDIISVETNDDKQCVAKKVKNYKLKNTLFDGQALIDSSIFPAWGNGYVLLRHHFCKMAAFCSNIQLFFKDYFGDDYETATVTDMWGNIHYIKDIQLITTDNAMKWIKYDITYQYWCDKVHENNDMFGVVKTAHKSKLGNVQRMSYQMINSLTLDIMPDVCSQSIEYINKLKTDDDFFLEYLHKNVNFSNDYDVLIALCEQNKDFIRSSYFRERKKTIIMNYVLNFKSGKVIQNADNLVIVGSPYAMLLYAATNDPAVVDEDDTFCVEDLATQCYTTRFAPNEYLAEFRSPFNGKYNLGYLHNIYDERLDKYFNFCDQIVAINMIGTDFQDRNNGLI
;
A
#
# COMPACT_ATOMS: atom_id res chain seq x y z
N MET A 1 -21.10 5.32 9.80
CA MET A 1 -19.62 5.15 9.89
C MET A 1 -18.98 6.02 8.83
N SER A 2 -17.83 6.62 9.08
CA SER A 2 -17.17 7.41 8.05
C SER A 2 -16.81 6.51 6.86
N GLU A 3 -17.01 7.02 5.66
CA GLU A 3 -16.75 6.31 4.40
C GLU A 3 -15.31 5.78 4.29
N PHE A 4 -14.36 6.37 5.02
CA PHE A 4 -12.92 6.11 4.88
C PHE A 4 -12.28 5.37 6.06
N GLY A 5 -12.92 5.26 7.21
CA GLY A 5 -12.35 4.63 8.40
C GLY A 5 -12.58 5.42 9.68
N LEU A 6 -11.77 5.15 10.71
CA LEU A 6 -11.84 5.80 12.02
C LEU A 6 -10.62 6.69 12.25
N LYS A 7 -10.83 7.87 12.81
CA LYS A 7 -9.75 8.76 13.25
C LYS A 7 -9.05 8.16 14.47
N ILE A 8 -7.75 8.11 14.44
CA ILE A 8 -6.88 7.67 15.54
C ILE A 8 -5.75 8.68 15.75
N LYS A 9 -5.08 8.60 16.90
CA LYS A 9 -3.88 9.40 17.12
C LYS A 9 -2.65 8.73 16.54
N ASN A 10 -1.81 9.51 15.88
CA ASN A 10 -0.45 9.17 15.52
C ASN A 10 0.49 9.99 16.40
N ILE A 11 1.09 9.35 17.42
CA ILE A 11 1.81 10.00 18.52
C ILE A 11 3.31 9.86 18.29
N GLU A 12 4.06 10.93 18.56
CA GLU A 12 5.51 10.90 18.56
C GLU A 12 6.02 10.23 19.84
N ALA A 13 6.65 9.05 19.70
CA ALA A 13 7.01 8.17 20.81
C ALA A 13 7.96 8.84 21.83
N ALA A 14 8.93 9.64 21.37
CA ALA A 14 9.85 10.34 22.24
C ALA A 14 9.13 11.34 23.16
N THR A 15 8.17 12.09 22.62
CA THR A 15 7.40 13.05 23.43
C THR A 15 6.43 12.37 24.38
N LEU A 16 5.89 11.21 24.02
CA LEU A 16 5.07 10.40 24.90
C LEU A 16 5.89 9.81 26.04
N TYR A 17 7.11 9.32 25.76
CA TYR A 17 8.04 8.83 26.76
C TYR A 17 8.38 9.92 27.80
N GLU A 18 8.78 11.11 27.33
CA GLU A 18 9.06 12.26 28.19
C GLU A 18 7.82 12.70 28.99
N TYR A 19 6.62 12.65 28.42
CA TYR A 19 5.36 12.93 29.10
C TYR A 19 5.09 11.93 30.24
N ASN A 20 5.27 10.63 29.99
CA ASN A 20 5.06 9.59 30.99
C ASN A 20 6.09 9.65 32.14
N LYS A 21 7.28 10.20 31.88
CA LYS A 21 8.30 10.52 32.90
C LYS A 21 8.06 11.85 33.63
N GLY A 22 6.98 12.57 33.29
CA GLY A 22 6.68 13.89 33.89
C GLY A 22 7.55 15.04 33.37
N LEU A 23 8.39 14.80 32.35
CA LEU A 23 9.29 15.82 31.76
C LEU A 23 8.60 16.78 30.79
N ARG A 24 7.32 16.52 30.48
CA ARG A 24 6.47 17.33 29.61
C ARG A 24 5.05 17.44 30.12
N ASP A 25 4.37 18.51 29.78
CA ASP A 25 2.96 18.77 30.09
C ASP A 25 1.99 18.18 29.04
N HIS A 26 2.48 17.76 27.88
CA HIS A 26 1.74 17.15 26.78
C HIS A 26 2.68 16.34 25.85
N TYR A 27 2.10 15.43 25.08
CA TYR A 27 2.78 14.71 24.00
C TYR A 27 2.29 15.22 22.64
N GLU A 28 3.19 15.18 21.65
CA GLU A 28 2.87 15.60 20.28
C GLU A 28 2.16 14.49 19.51
N TYR A 29 1.10 14.83 18.81
CA TYR A 29 0.39 13.90 17.96
C TYR A 29 -0.23 14.58 16.73
N LYS A 30 -0.50 13.78 15.70
CA LYS A 30 -1.27 14.13 14.51
C LYS A 30 -2.48 13.21 14.42
N GLU A 31 -3.50 13.63 13.70
CA GLU A 31 -4.59 12.73 13.33
C GLU A 31 -4.11 11.77 12.22
N ALA A 32 -4.51 10.52 12.33
CA ALA A 32 -4.33 9.47 11.33
C ALA A 32 -5.64 8.71 11.14
N MET A 33 -5.72 7.90 10.09
CA MET A 33 -6.88 7.08 9.81
C MET A 33 -6.56 5.61 10.01
N PHE A 34 -7.40 4.93 10.79
CA PHE A 34 -7.52 3.48 10.78
C PHE A 34 -8.54 3.12 9.70
N VAL A 35 -8.02 2.68 8.55
CA VAL A 35 -8.82 2.47 7.33
C VAL A 35 -9.80 1.30 7.47
N ASN A 36 -10.83 1.29 6.64
CA ASN A 36 -11.73 0.14 6.54
C ASN A 36 -10.93 -1.11 6.14
N SER A 37 -11.11 -2.20 6.85
CA SER A 37 -10.37 -3.45 6.66
C SER A 37 -11.15 -4.61 7.30
N LEU A 38 -10.84 -5.85 6.93
CA LEU A 38 -11.42 -7.02 7.59
C LEU A 38 -11.14 -7.01 9.09
N PHE A 39 -9.94 -6.60 9.47
CA PHE A 39 -9.56 -6.48 10.89
C PHE A 39 -10.38 -5.41 11.63
N LYS A 40 -10.72 -4.29 10.99
CA LYS A 40 -11.60 -3.30 11.61
C LYS A 40 -12.99 -3.86 11.90
N ASP A 41 -13.53 -4.64 10.95
CA ASP A 41 -14.84 -5.26 11.12
C ASP A 41 -14.82 -6.27 12.27
N PHE A 42 -13.78 -7.12 12.31
CA PHE A 42 -13.55 -8.02 13.44
C PHE A 42 -13.52 -7.27 14.79
N LEU A 43 -12.73 -6.21 14.89
CA LEU A 43 -12.65 -5.42 16.13
C LEU A 43 -14.00 -4.78 16.52
N TYR A 44 -14.79 -4.35 15.53
CA TYR A 44 -16.11 -3.80 15.76
C TYR A 44 -17.03 -4.82 16.45
N ASP A 45 -17.01 -6.06 15.97
CA ASP A 45 -17.80 -7.16 16.52
C ASP A 45 -17.29 -7.63 17.90
N HIS A 46 -16.02 -7.30 18.23
CA HIS A 46 -15.35 -7.69 19.49
C HIS A 46 -15.14 -6.55 20.50
N GLY A 47 -15.94 -5.49 20.39
CA GLY A 47 -16.00 -4.45 21.43
C GLY A 47 -15.12 -3.22 21.20
N LEU A 48 -14.74 -2.92 19.96
CA LEU A 48 -14.09 -1.66 19.59
C LEU A 48 -15.00 -0.47 19.95
N ASN A 49 -14.52 0.43 20.79
CA ASN A 49 -15.26 1.64 21.15
C ASN A 49 -15.11 2.71 20.07
N ILE A 50 -16.24 3.13 19.51
CA ILE A 50 -16.30 4.20 18.51
C ILE A 50 -17.02 5.42 19.09
N TRP A 51 -16.34 6.58 19.02
CA TRP A 51 -16.86 7.85 19.49
C TRP A 51 -17.40 8.66 18.30
N ASN A 52 -18.62 9.17 18.42
CA ASN A 52 -19.30 9.99 17.40
C ASN A 52 -19.29 9.37 15.99
N ASN A 53 -19.26 8.04 15.87
CA ASN A 53 -19.14 7.28 14.63
C ASN A 53 -17.90 7.61 13.77
N GLU A 54 -16.90 8.31 14.32
CA GLU A 54 -15.77 8.82 13.54
C GLU A 54 -14.39 8.47 14.11
N SER A 55 -14.27 8.19 15.40
CA SER A 55 -12.97 8.03 16.06
C SER A 55 -12.95 6.92 17.08
N THR A 56 -11.75 6.39 17.36
CA THR A 56 -11.52 5.44 18.45
C THR A 56 -10.29 5.82 19.24
N ARG A 57 -10.28 5.42 20.53
CA ARG A 57 -9.12 5.45 21.40
C ARG A 57 -8.51 4.06 21.59
N ASP A 58 -9.14 3.00 21.11
CA ASP A 58 -8.64 1.64 21.28
C ASP A 58 -7.44 1.32 20.39
N LEU A 59 -7.17 2.16 19.41
CA LEU A 59 -6.03 2.07 18.49
C LEU A 59 -5.27 3.38 18.44
N ILE A 60 -3.93 3.28 18.43
CA ILE A 60 -3.03 4.41 18.19
C ILE A 60 -1.89 3.99 17.26
N CYS A 61 -1.31 4.96 16.57
CA CYS A 61 -0.01 4.78 15.92
C CYS A 61 1.08 5.47 16.75
N LEU A 62 2.26 4.88 16.80
CA LEU A 62 3.46 5.52 17.34
C LEU A 62 4.51 5.73 16.25
N GLU A 63 5.11 6.92 16.22
CA GLU A 63 6.24 7.27 15.36
C GLU A 63 7.54 7.27 16.16
N PHE A 64 8.53 6.48 15.71
CA PHE A 64 9.84 6.37 16.33
C PHE A 64 10.92 7.07 15.50
N ASN A 65 10.67 8.34 15.14
CA ASN A 65 11.57 9.11 14.28
C ASN A 65 12.71 9.79 15.04
N PHE A 66 12.51 10.07 16.33
CA PHE A 66 13.42 10.83 17.17
C PHE A 66 13.65 10.13 18.50
N GLY A 67 14.82 10.37 19.09
CA GLY A 67 15.12 10.00 20.47
C GLY A 67 14.77 11.12 21.46
N THR A 68 14.91 10.83 22.75
CA THR A 68 14.79 11.84 23.82
C THR A 68 16.04 12.72 23.89
N ARG A 69 15.97 13.76 24.69
CA ARG A 69 17.10 14.68 24.90
C ARG A 69 17.64 14.53 26.30
N ASN A 70 18.97 14.50 26.45
CA ASN A 70 19.58 14.74 27.74
C ASN A 70 19.43 16.22 28.12
N TYR A 71 19.73 16.55 29.38
CA TYR A 71 19.62 17.90 29.90
C TYR A 71 20.34 18.97 29.04
N GLU A 72 21.56 18.70 28.58
CA GLU A 72 22.32 19.68 27.78
C GLU A 72 21.65 19.97 26.42
N LYS A 73 21.13 18.94 25.78
CA LYS A 73 20.40 19.05 24.51
C LYS A 73 19.08 19.78 24.72
N GLU A 74 18.37 19.54 25.81
CA GLU A 74 17.12 20.24 26.14
C GLU A 74 17.39 21.73 26.41
N ILE A 75 18.39 22.09 27.20
CA ILE A 75 18.80 23.48 27.39
C ILE A 75 19.17 24.14 26.07
N LYS A 76 19.88 23.44 25.17
CA LYS A 76 20.21 23.95 23.83
C LYS A 76 18.94 24.18 22.99
N HIS A 77 17.96 23.32 23.10
CA HIS A 77 16.68 23.43 22.43
C HIS A 77 15.89 24.62 22.94
N ILE A 78 15.76 24.80 24.26
CA ILE A 78 15.10 25.97 24.89
C ILE A 78 15.79 27.27 24.45
N LYS A 79 17.13 27.33 24.41
CA LYS A 79 17.89 28.48 23.87
C LYS A 79 17.54 28.81 22.43
N LYS A 80 17.34 27.75 21.58
CA LYS A 80 16.94 27.94 20.17
C LYS A 80 15.53 28.55 20.07
N ILE A 81 14.57 28.06 20.85
CA ILE A 81 13.21 28.62 20.93
C ILE A 81 13.25 30.07 21.41
N ALA A 82 14.05 30.36 22.44
CA ALA A 82 14.22 31.73 22.96
C ALA A 82 14.79 32.70 21.90
N LYS A 83 15.76 32.24 21.12
CA LYS A 83 16.32 33.01 20.00
C LYS A 83 15.28 33.32 18.92
N GLN A 84 14.50 32.31 18.53
CA GLN A 84 13.41 32.48 17.55
C GLN A 84 12.35 33.45 18.06
N THR A 85 11.92 33.31 19.31
CA THR A 85 10.93 34.21 19.94
C THR A 85 11.43 35.64 19.99
N ARG A 86 12.73 35.88 20.25
CA ARG A 86 13.32 37.22 20.18
C ARG A 86 13.24 37.82 18.77
N THR A 87 13.45 37.02 17.75
CA THR A 87 13.33 37.45 16.34
C THR A 87 11.88 37.79 15.99
N ASP A 88 10.92 36.98 16.41
CA ASP A 88 9.49 37.21 16.21
C ASP A 88 9.02 38.47 16.96
N CYS A 89 9.57 38.72 18.16
CA CYS A 89 9.32 39.95 18.91
C CYS A 89 9.80 41.21 18.17
N LYS A 90 10.96 41.17 17.53
CA LYS A 90 11.46 42.29 16.72
C LYS A 90 10.54 42.57 15.54
N LYS A 91 10.13 41.51 14.81
CA LYS A 91 9.16 41.61 13.69
C LYS A 91 7.81 42.18 14.14
N SER A 92 7.25 41.71 15.27
CA SER A 92 5.96 42.18 15.77
C SER A 92 5.99 43.66 16.21
N LYS A 93 7.12 44.15 16.72
CA LYS A 93 7.31 45.57 17.01
C LYS A 93 7.34 46.40 15.74
N SER A 94 8.04 45.94 14.69
CA SER A 94 8.09 46.66 13.41
C SER A 94 6.71 46.74 12.73
N LEU A 95 5.83 45.74 12.96
CA LEU A 95 4.45 45.71 12.46
C LEU A 95 3.44 46.44 13.36
N ASN A 96 3.89 47.01 14.49
CA ASN A 96 3.06 47.73 15.50
C ASN A 96 1.79 46.94 15.94
N SER A 97 1.87 45.61 16.02
CA SER A 97 0.75 44.70 16.33
C SER A 97 0.67 44.41 17.83
N LYS A 98 -0.28 45.03 18.54
CA LYS A 98 -0.54 44.78 19.97
C LYS A 98 -0.85 43.31 20.28
N LYS A 99 -1.58 42.63 19.40
CA LYS A 99 -1.93 41.20 19.54
C LYS A 99 -0.68 40.31 19.49
N LEU A 100 0.21 40.54 18.53
CA LEU A 100 1.47 39.78 18.40
C LEU A 100 2.41 40.06 19.56
N MET A 101 2.43 41.29 20.09
CA MET A 101 3.23 41.65 21.29
C MET A 101 2.75 40.90 22.52
N ALA A 102 1.43 40.77 22.75
CA ALA A 102 0.87 40.03 23.86
C ALA A 102 1.19 38.51 23.76
N ILE A 103 1.04 37.92 22.57
CA ILE A 103 1.40 36.50 22.31
C ILE A 103 2.89 36.28 22.61
N ASN A 104 3.76 37.16 22.17
CA ASN A 104 5.20 37.01 22.38
C ASN A 104 5.61 37.21 23.84
N LYS A 105 4.89 38.04 24.61
CA LYS A 105 5.08 38.19 26.07
C LYS A 105 4.78 36.87 26.77
N ASN A 106 3.66 36.23 26.42
CA ASN A 106 3.29 34.91 26.98
C ASN A 106 4.31 33.83 26.60
N LYS A 107 4.81 33.81 25.36
CA LYS A 107 5.87 32.87 24.94
C LYS A 107 7.15 33.03 25.77
N ARG A 108 7.55 34.29 26.12
CA ARG A 108 8.73 34.53 26.96
C ARG A 108 8.55 33.96 28.36
N LYS A 109 7.38 34.22 28.99
CA LYS A 109 7.08 33.64 30.30
C LYS A 109 7.15 32.11 30.29
N LYS A 110 6.57 31.48 29.27
CA LYS A 110 6.64 30.03 29.09
C LYS A 110 8.08 29.52 28.92
N ILE A 111 8.95 30.26 28.23
CA ILE A 111 10.37 29.91 28.11
C ILE A 111 11.11 29.95 29.46
N GLU A 112 10.83 30.95 30.31
CA GLU A 112 11.40 31.05 31.65
C GLU A 112 10.94 29.87 32.52
N GLU A 113 9.66 29.51 32.45
CA GLU A 113 9.10 28.36 33.12
C GLU A 113 9.76 27.05 32.66
N LEU A 114 10.01 26.88 31.33
CA LEU A 114 10.73 25.72 30.80
C LEU A 114 12.18 25.64 31.30
N TYR A 115 12.90 26.75 31.39
CA TYR A 115 14.25 26.76 31.95
C TYR A 115 14.27 26.35 33.43
N LYS A 116 13.34 26.90 34.22
CA LYS A 116 13.22 26.59 35.64
C LYS A 116 12.95 25.09 35.81
N PHE A 117 11.95 24.54 35.08
CA PHE A 117 11.57 23.17 35.12
C PHE A 117 12.74 22.24 34.71
N ALA A 118 13.43 22.53 33.61
CA ALA A 118 14.55 21.71 33.16
C ALA A 118 15.70 21.68 34.17
N ASN A 119 15.95 22.77 34.90
CA ASN A 119 16.97 22.80 35.96
C ASN A 119 16.56 21.99 37.21
N GLU A 120 15.27 22.01 37.56
CA GLU A 120 14.74 21.27 38.72
C GLU A 120 14.74 19.74 38.48
N HIS A 121 14.59 19.30 37.21
CA HIS A 121 14.51 17.89 36.83
C HIS A 121 15.77 17.41 36.08
N LYS A 122 16.91 18.04 36.31
CA LYS A 122 18.15 17.80 35.54
C LYS A 122 18.56 16.35 35.45
N GLU A 123 18.47 15.62 36.54
CA GLU A 123 18.89 14.20 36.64
C GLU A 123 17.91 13.21 35.99
N GLU A 124 16.69 13.67 35.64
CA GLU A 124 15.65 12.84 35.02
C GLU A 124 15.74 12.83 33.49
N TYR A 125 16.52 13.76 32.90
CA TYR A 125 16.72 13.82 31.45
C TYR A 125 17.71 12.77 30.98
N GLU A 126 17.19 11.75 30.31
CA GLU A 126 17.95 10.66 29.71
C GLU A 126 17.93 10.76 28.19
N GLU A 127 19.08 10.55 27.53
CA GLU A 127 19.17 10.48 26.09
C GLU A 127 18.99 9.06 25.60
N LEU A 128 17.80 8.76 25.09
CA LEU A 128 17.49 7.49 24.45
C LEU A 128 17.39 7.67 22.93
N THR A 129 17.89 6.70 22.20
CA THR A 129 17.67 6.62 20.76
C THR A 129 16.22 6.20 20.46
N ALA A 130 15.74 6.48 19.25
CA ALA A 130 14.44 6.01 18.79
C ALA A 130 14.29 4.49 18.90
N ASP A 131 15.37 3.72 18.70
CA ASP A 131 15.39 2.26 18.81
C ASP A 131 15.25 1.78 20.24
N GLN A 132 15.86 2.46 21.22
CA GLN A 132 15.72 2.14 22.63
C GLN A 132 14.27 2.37 23.11
N ILE A 133 13.68 3.51 22.78
CA ILE A 133 12.26 3.82 23.09
C ILE A 133 11.34 2.79 22.43
N ARG A 134 11.61 2.44 21.17
CA ARG A 134 10.82 1.42 20.46
C ARG A 134 10.89 0.07 21.17
N ASN A 135 12.09 -0.39 21.55
CA ASN A 135 12.26 -1.68 22.22
C ASN A 135 11.55 -1.70 23.58
N GLU A 136 11.59 -0.60 24.33
CA GLU A 136 10.88 -0.48 25.59
C GLU A 136 9.36 -0.61 25.38
N PHE A 137 8.80 0.17 24.43
CA PHE A 137 7.35 0.14 24.15
C PHE A 137 6.87 -1.18 23.53
N TYR A 138 7.73 -1.88 22.77
CA TYR A 138 7.39 -3.19 22.22
C TYR A 138 7.31 -4.27 23.30
N ASN A 139 8.20 -4.20 24.29
CA ASN A 139 8.27 -5.22 25.35
C ASN A 139 7.25 -4.97 26.47
N ASN A 140 7.07 -3.72 26.85
CA ASN A 140 6.34 -3.33 28.06
C ASN A 140 4.96 -2.71 27.74
N GLY A 141 4.67 -2.42 26.48
CA GLY A 141 3.52 -1.58 26.15
C GLY A 141 3.76 -0.12 26.50
N VAL A 142 2.71 0.69 26.43
CA VAL A 142 2.78 2.12 26.73
C VAL A 142 1.45 2.67 27.24
N ASP A 143 1.52 3.53 28.23
CA ASP A 143 0.36 4.23 28.77
C ASP A 143 0.14 5.56 28.02
N VAL A 144 -1.12 5.82 27.66
CA VAL A 144 -1.53 7.11 27.11
C VAL A 144 -2.66 7.68 27.96
N THR A 145 -2.41 8.85 28.52
CA THR A 145 -3.40 9.55 29.34
C THR A 145 -4.18 10.56 28.50
N TYR A 146 -5.49 10.43 28.49
CA TYR A 146 -6.43 11.32 27.85
C TYR A 146 -7.04 12.25 28.89
N VAL A 147 -6.73 13.55 28.78
CA VAL A 147 -7.22 14.56 29.72
C VAL A 147 -8.29 15.42 29.07
N ARG A 148 -9.50 15.44 29.62
CA ARG A 148 -10.55 16.38 29.23
C ARG A 148 -10.54 17.58 30.15
N ARG A 149 -10.43 18.79 29.59
CA ARG A 149 -10.35 20.06 30.34
C ARG A 149 -11.54 20.93 30.03
N LYS A 150 -11.98 21.73 31.03
CA LYS A 150 -12.90 22.85 30.82
C LYS A 150 -12.17 24.00 30.08
N ARG A 151 -12.95 24.96 29.57
CA ARG A 151 -12.42 26.15 28.89
C ARG A 151 -11.48 26.98 29.77
N ASN A 152 -11.63 26.92 31.09
CA ASN A 152 -10.76 27.58 32.08
C ASN A 152 -9.49 26.77 32.43
N GLY A 153 -9.25 25.62 31.77
CA GLY A 153 -8.09 24.77 31.97
C GLY A 153 -8.21 23.68 33.05
N SER A 154 -9.28 23.72 33.89
CA SER A 154 -9.46 22.69 34.94
C SER A 154 -9.80 21.34 34.32
N VAL A 155 -9.26 20.26 34.90
CA VAL A 155 -9.49 18.87 34.46
C VAL A 155 -10.93 18.45 34.82
N ILE A 156 -11.66 17.93 33.81
CA ILE A 156 -12.98 17.33 33.98
C ILE A 156 -12.85 15.83 34.27
N SER A 157 -12.02 15.17 33.46
CA SER A 157 -11.76 13.73 33.58
C SER A 157 -10.38 13.41 33.03
N SER A 158 -9.78 12.37 33.56
CA SER A 158 -8.53 11.79 33.08
C SER A 158 -8.74 10.29 32.94
N GLU A 159 -8.32 9.72 31.83
CA GLU A 159 -8.40 8.29 31.54
C GLU A 159 -7.04 7.84 31.02
N THR A 160 -6.45 6.83 31.62
CA THR A 160 -5.21 6.23 31.12
C THR A 160 -5.53 4.87 30.53
N ILE A 161 -5.08 4.64 29.32
CA ILE A 161 -5.23 3.39 28.57
C ILE A 161 -3.85 2.83 28.34
N HIS A 162 -3.66 1.55 28.70
CA HIS A 162 -2.48 0.79 28.37
C HIS A 162 -2.60 0.17 26.98
N TYR A 163 -1.54 0.33 26.17
CA TYR A 163 -1.51 -0.18 24.79
C TYR A 163 -0.36 -1.15 24.61
N LYS A 164 -0.63 -2.24 23.90
CA LYS A 164 0.37 -3.23 23.47
C LYS A 164 0.63 -3.12 21.97
N MET A 165 1.86 -3.43 21.58
CA MET A 165 2.27 -3.44 20.18
C MET A 165 1.51 -4.50 19.40
N LEU A 166 0.82 -4.09 18.34
CA LEU A 166 -0.03 -4.96 17.55
C LEU A 166 0.69 -5.46 16.30
N TYR A 167 1.03 -4.56 15.38
CA TYR A 167 1.78 -4.91 14.18
C TYR A 167 2.49 -3.68 13.59
N ARG A 168 3.47 -3.97 12.72
CA ARG A 168 4.19 -2.98 11.93
C ARG A 168 3.99 -3.28 10.45
N SER A 169 3.40 -2.33 9.69
CA SER A 169 3.26 -2.52 8.26
C SER A 169 4.61 -2.34 7.56
N THR A 170 4.89 -3.20 6.58
CA THR A 170 6.13 -3.16 5.78
C THR A 170 6.30 -1.82 5.05
N GLY A 171 5.21 -1.24 4.52
CA GLY A 171 5.22 0.04 3.81
C GLY A 171 5.59 1.24 4.69
N LYS A 172 5.44 1.14 6.02
CA LYS A 172 5.78 2.20 6.98
C LYS A 172 7.08 1.91 7.77
N ALA A 173 7.78 0.85 7.44
CA ALA A 173 9.00 0.47 8.14
C ALA A 173 10.06 1.58 8.13
N LYS A 174 10.19 2.34 7.05
CA LYS A 174 11.12 3.47 6.94
C LYS A 174 10.79 4.63 7.90
N ASN A 175 9.52 4.84 8.21
CA ASN A 175 9.07 5.95 9.04
C ASN A 175 8.93 5.55 10.52
N GLY A 176 9.33 4.34 10.87
CA GLY A 176 9.30 3.87 12.24
C GLY A 176 7.89 3.80 12.88
N THR A 177 6.82 3.89 12.09
CA THR A 177 5.44 3.91 12.60
C THR A 177 4.94 2.51 12.89
N CYS A 178 4.31 2.32 14.04
CA CYS A 178 3.75 1.06 14.49
C CYS A 178 2.35 1.24 15.06
N MET A 179 1.49 0.24 14.86
CA MET A 179 0.15 0.19 15.43
C MET A 179 0.18 -0.44 16.81
N PHE A 180 -0.48 0.20 17.75
CA PHE A 180 -0.71 -0.27 19.11
C PHE A 180 -2.20 -0.35 19.38
N ILE A 181 -2.61 -1.33 20.18
CA ILE A 181 -4.00 -1.59 20.53
C ILE A 181 -4.18 -1.58 22.06
N ASN A 182 -5.36 -1.14 22.50
CA ASN A 182 -5.79 -1.25 23.89
C ASN A 182 -5.63 -2.70 24.38
N GLU A 183 -4.96 -2.88 25.52
CA GLU A 183 -4.68 -4.20 26.10
C GLU A 183 -5.92 -5.09 26.22
N LYS A 184 -7.10 -4.50 26.47
CA LYS A 184 -8.35 -5.25 26.58
C LYS A 184 -8.75 -5.99 25.30
N LEU A 185 -8.30 -5.52 24.15
CA LEU A 185 -8.59 -6.12 22.84
C LEU A 185 -7.40 -6.94 22.31
N TYR A 186 -6.27 -6.89 22.99
CA TYR A 186 -5.00 -7.38 22.43
C TYR A 186 -5.01 -8.87 22.11
N ASP A 187 -5.44 -9.72 23.03
CA ASP A 187 -5.35 -11.18 22.87
C ASP A 187 -6.23 -11.66 21.71
N ASN A 188 -7.50 -11.20 21.64
CA ASN A 188 -8.40 -11.51 20.54
C ASN A 188 -7.85 -10.98 19.20
N ALA A 189 -7.29 -9.77 19.19
CA ALA A 189 -6.70 -9.18 18.00
C ALA A 189 -5.49 -9.97 17.48
N ILE A 190 -4.60 -10.41 18.35
CA ILE A 190 -3.43 -11.22 17.99
C ILE A 190 -3.83 -12.60 17.47
N GLU A 191 -4.79 -13.24 18.12
CA GLU A 191 -5.31 -14.54 17.68
C GLU A 191 -5.90 -14.43 16.26
N TYR A 192 -6.76 -13.45 16.03
CA TYR A 192 -7.33 -13.18 14.71
C TYR A 192 -6.25 -12.92 13.66
N LEU A 193 -5.30 -12.03 13.96
CA LEU A 193 -4.25 -11.66 13.00
C LEU A 193 -3.33 -12.82 12.64
N ARG A 194 -3.02 -13.69 13.59
CA ARG A 194 -2.03 -14.76 13.42
C ARG A 194 -2.63 -16.11 13.12
N MET A 195 -3.96 -16.26 13.15
CA MET A 195 -4.60 -17.57 13.00
C MET A 195 -4.04 -18.61 13.98
N GLY A 196 -3.80 -18.23 15.23
CA GLY A 196 -3.20 -19.13 16.23
C GLY A 196 -1.72 -19.48 15.99
N ILE A 197 -1.07 -18.98 14.94
CA ILE A 197 0.36 -19.23 14.68
C ILE A 197 1.21 -18.57 15.77
N PRO A 198 1.98 -19.35 16.56
CA PRO A 198 2.84 -18.78 17.58
C PRO A 198 3.99 -17.99 16.96
N LEU A 199 4.47 -16.95 17.66
CA LEU A 199 5.74 -16.33 17.29
C LEU A 199 6.87 -17.32 17.55
N PRO A 200 7.77 -17.54 16.58
CA PRO A 200 8.89 -18.44 16.77
C PRO A 200 9.81 -17.93 17.87
N SER A 201 10.27 -18.83 18.72
CA SER A 201 11.14 -18.51 19.87
C SER A 201 12.59 -18.16 19.49
N LYS A 202 13.08 -18.57 18.32
CA LYS A 202 14.43 -18.25 17.79
C LYS A 202 14.47 -18.40 16.27
N ASN A 203 15.01 -17.40 15.60
CA ASN A 203 15.44 -17.40 14.18
C ASN A 203 14.45 -17.90 13.10
N ALA A 204 13.18 -18.07 13.42
CA ALA A 204 12.21 -18.41 12.42
C ALA A 204 11.64 -17.13 11.78
N ASP A 205 10.85 -17.28 10.74
CA ASP A 205 10.34 -16.25 9.85
C ASP A 205 9.38 -15.23 10.54
N ILE A 206 9.89 -14.53 11.56
CA ILE A 206 9.14 -13.48 12.27
C ILE A 206 8.69 -12.38 11.27
N VAL A 207 9.52 -12.09 10.28
CA VAL A 207 9.23 -11.07 9.25
C VAL A 207 8.08 -11.54 8.37
N GLY A 208 8.09 -12.80 7.95
CA GLY A 208 7.02 -13.41 7.15
C GLY A 208 5.70 -13.44 7.92
N ILE A 209 5.69 -13.93 9.15
CA ILE A 209 4.48 -13.95 9.99
C ILE A 209 3.94 -12.54 10.18
N SER A 210 4.78 -11.56 10.49
CA SER A 210 4.36 -10.16 10.67
C SER A 210 3.81 -9.54 9.39
N ALA A 211 4.39 -9.89 8.23
CA ALA A 211 3.93 -9.41 6.93
C ALA A 211 2.57 -10.03 6.55
N TYR A 212 2.41 -11.34 6.75
CA TYR A 212 1.20 -12.05 6.33
C TYR A 212 0.02 -11.86 7.30
N SER A 213 0.27 -11.79 8.61
CA SER A 213 -0.76 -11.46 9.60
C SER A 213 -1.36 -10.07 9.37
N SER A 214 -0.58 -9.15 8.81
CA SER A 214 -1.08 -7.79 8.51
C SER A 214 -1.94 -7.70 7.22
N LEU A 215 -2.14 -8.78 6.47
CA LEU A 215 -2.93 -8.75 5.23
C LEU A 215 -4.39 -8.36 5.47
N VAL A 216 -5.00 -8.83 6.54
CA VAL A 216 -6.37 -8.48 6.95
C VAL A 216 -6.50 -7.03 7.47
N CYS A 217 -5.38 -6.37 7.77
CA CYS A 217 -5.31 -4.94 8.12
C CYS A 217 -5.20 -4.03 6.90
N SER A 218 -5.09 -4.59 5.69
CA SER A 218 -5.03 -3.82 4.46
C SER A 218 -6.29 -2.98 4.30
N GLY A 219 -6.13 -1.72 3.91
CA GLY A 219 -7.28 -0.87 3.58
C GLY A 219 -8.04 -1.45 2.39
N ILE A 220 -9.35 -1.62 2.55
CA ILE A 220 -10.23 -2.18 1.53
C ILE A 220 -11.15 -1.10 0.96
N VAL A 221 -11.40 -1.18 -0.34
CA VAL A 221 -12.37 -0.33 -1.04
C VAL A 221 -13.75 -0.99 -1.09
N SER A 222 -13.79 -2.32 -1.03
CA SER A 222 -15.02 -3.12 -1.00
C SER A 222 -14.73 -4.55 -0.52
N LYS A 223 -15.75 -5.40 -0.54
CA LYS A 223 -15.66 -6.83 -0.23
C LYS A 223 -16.34 -7.64 -1.32
N ILE A 224 -15.88 -8.88 -1.52
CA ILE A 224 -16.51 -9.87 -2.41
C ILE A 224 -16.76 -11.13 -1.58
N HIS A 225 -17.94 -11.70 -1.71
CA HIS A 225 -18.29 -12.97 -1.10
C HIS A 225 -17.76 -14.11 -2.00
N ILE A 226 -16.92 -14.99 -1.45
CA ILE A 226 -16.38 -16.17 -2.14
C ILE A 226 -16.36 -17.33 -1.14
N ASN A 227 -17.17 -18.33 -1.39
CA ASN A 227 -17.10 -19.56 -0.59
C ASN A 227 -15.72 -20.23 -0.78
N PRO A 228 -14.93 -20.45 0.27
CA PRO A 228 -13.60 -21.04 0.14
C PRO A 228 -13.63 -22.44 -0.52
N GLN A 229 -14.71 -23.19 -0.40
CA GLN A 229 -14.86 -24.49 -1.06
C GLN A 229 -15.06 -24.39 -2.59
N HIS A 230 -15.38 -23.19 -3.12
CA HIS A 230 -15.47 -22.91 -4.56
C HIS A 230 -14.17 -22.34 -5.12
N ILE A 231 -13.08 -22.41 -4.35
CA ILE A 231 -11.74 -21.99 -4.77
C ILE A 231 -10.94 -23.22 -5.15
N LEU A 232 -10.60 -23.35 -6.43
CA LEU A 232 -9.67 -24.37 -6.90
C LEU A 232 -8.23 -23.87 -6.70
N VAL A 233 -7.47 -24.55 -5.85
CA VAL A 233 -6.07 -24.24 -5.58
C VAL A 233 -5.18 -25.28 -6.27
N LEU A 234 -4.43 -24.84 -7.26
CA LEU A 234 -3.50 -25.66 -8.02
C LEU A 234 -2.09 -25.59 -7.42
N LYS A 235 -1.27 -26.58 -7.68
CA LYS A 235 0.17 -26.51 -7.41
C LYS A 235 0.81 -25.57 -8.42
N ASP A 236 1.56 -24.57 -7.95
CA ASP A 236 2.25 -23.66 -8.87
C ASP A 236 3.40 -24.36 -9.63
N ILE A 237 3.76 -23.83 -10.78
CA ILE A 237 4.74 -24.41 -11.68
C ILE A 237 6.05 -23.65 -11.53
N ASP A 238 7.10 -24.37 -11.11
CA ASP A 238 8.45 -23.84 -10.98
C ASP A 238 9.24 -24.02 -12.28
N ARG A 239 9.80 -22.95 -12.78
CA ARG A 239 10.74 -22.92 -13.92
C ARG A 239 12.13 -22.60 -13.43
N PHE A 240 13.13 -23.10 -14.13
CA PHE A 240 14.53 -22.87 -13.82
C PHE A 240 15.28 -22.38 -15.06
N PHE A 241 16.06 -21.35 -14.91
CA PHE A 241 16.93 -20.83 -15.95
C PHE A 241 18.31 -20.47 -15.38
N GLU A 242 19.35 -20.43 -16.21
CA GLU A 242 20.69 -20.13 -15.80
C GLU A 242 21.08 -18.70 -16.19
N THR A 243 21.58 -17.94 -15.25
CA THR A 243 22.05 -16.57 -15.48
C THR A 243 23.18 -16.17 -14.52
N ASP A 244 23.94 -15.14 -14.89
CA ASP A 244 24.92 -14.53 -13.99
C ASP A 244 24.21 -13.66 -12.95
N ILE A 245 24.50 -13.88 -11.68
CA ILE A 245 23.94 -13.10 -10.57
C ILE A 245 25.03 -12.40 -9.76
N ILE A 246 24.63 -11.40 -8.99
CA ILE A 246 25.43 -10.85 -7.89
C ILE A 246 24.85 -11.40 -6.58
N SER A 247 25.55 -12.34 -5.96
CA SER A 247 25.24 -12.80 -4.61
C SER A 247 25.79 -11.82 -3.58
N VAL A 248 25.01 -11.51 -2.54
CA VAL A 248 25.48 -10.74 -1.39
C VAL A 248 25.58 -11.67 -0.20
N GLU A 249 26.80 -11.89 0.25
CA GLU A 249 27.12 -12.79 1.37
C GLU A 249 27.65 -11.96 2.53
N THR A 250 27.45 -12.45 3.75
CA THR A 250 28.07 -11.86 4.92
C THR A 250 29.36 -12.64 5.22
N ASN A 251 30.50 -11.94 5.19
CA ASN A 251 31.79 -12.54 5.51
C ASN A 251 31.95 -12.74 7.03
N ASP A 252 33.07 -13.37 7.43
CA ASP A 252 33.39 -13.65 8.85
C ASP A 252 33.47 -12.38 9.70
N ASP A 253 33.83 -11.24 9.10
CA ASP A 253 33.86 -9.91 9.72
C ASP A 253 32.49 -9.23 9.81
N LYS A 254 31.40 -9.94 9.48
CA LYS A 254 30.01 -9.45 9.44
C LYS A 254 29.80 -8.31 8.43
N GLN A 255 30.63 -8.20 7.40
CA GLN A 255 30.47 -7.25 6.32
C GLN A 255 29.75 -7.90 5.13
N CYS A 256 28.86 -7.15 4.47
CA CYS A 256 28.22 -7.59 3.24
C CYS A 256 29.21 -7.47 2.08
N VAL A 257 29.49 -8.58 1.40
CA VAL A 257 30.39 -8.67 0.25
C VAL A 257 29.58 -9.11 -0.97
N ALA A 258 29.72 -8.37 -2.07
CA ALA A 258 29.10 -8.73 -3.35
C ALA A 258 30.05 -9.66 -4.14
N LYS A 259 29.52 -10.80 -4.60
CA LYS A 259 30.23 -11.81 -5.36
C LYS A 259 29.48 -12.11 -6.66
N LYS A 260 30.19 -12.04 -7.80
CA LYS A 260 29.62 -12.47 -9.06
C LYS A 260 29.65 -14.00 -9.14
N VAL A 261 28.48 -14.61 -9.36
CA VAL A 261 28.32 -16.05 -9.58
C VAL A 261 27.81 -16.23 -11.00
N LYS A 262 28.54 -17.01 -11.80
CA LYS A 262 28.18 -17.33 -13.19
C LYS A 262 27.28 -18.57 -13.24
N ASN A 263 26.40 -18.59 -14.24
CA ASN A 263 25.53 -19.74 -14.55
C ASN A 263 24.77 -20.22 -13.30
N TYR A 264 24.29 -19.28 -12.50
CA TYR A 264 23.49 -19.60 -11.32
C TYR A 264 22.09 -20.03 -11.75
N LYS A 265 21.63 -21.18 -11.25
CA LYS A 265 20.31 -21.70 -11.55
C LYS A 265 19.28 -20.98 -10.71
N LEU A 266 18.56 -20.05 -11.32
CA LEU A 266 17.45 -19.33 -10.68
C LEU A 266 16.14 -20.09 -10.87
N LYS A 267 15.30 -20.02 -9.85
CA LYS A 267 13.95 -20.50 -9.87
C LYS A 267 12.99 -19.35 -10.16
N ASN A 268 12.06 -19.54 -11.07
CA ASN A 268 10.93 -18.69 -11.32
C ASN A 268 9.62 -19.49 -11.16
N THR A 269 8.63 -18.91 -10.52
CA THR A 269 7.32 -19.53 -10.32
C THR A 269 6.30 -18.80 -11.21
N LEU A 270 5.57 -19.52 -12.04
CA LEU A 270 4.80 -18.93 -13.14
C LEU A 270 3.60 -18.10 -12.67
N PHE A 271 2.82 -18.59 -11.71
CA PHE A 271 1.55 -17.97 -11.31
C PHE A 271 1.58 -17.41 -9.88
N ASP A 272 2.72 -16.88 -9.41
CA ASP A 272 2.89 -16.40 -8.02
C ASP A 272 1.85 -15.35 -7.62
N GLY A 273 0.79 -15.80 -6.97
CA GLY A 273 -0.30 -14.96 -6.48
C GLY A 273 -1.33 -14.54 -7.54
N GLN A 274 -1.25 -15.08 -8.77
CA GLN A 274 -2.28 -14.92 -9.78
C GLN A 274 -3.54 -15.71 -9.40
N ALA A 275 -4.70 -15.16 -9.74
CA ALA A 275 -5.97 -15.85 -9.66
C ALA A 275 -6.87 -15.46 -10.84
N LEU A 276 -7.72 -16.39 -11.24
CA LEU A 276 -8.83 -16.15 -12.17
C LEU A 276 -10.12 -16.19 -11.36
N ILE A 277 -10.97 -15.20 -11.51
CA ILE A 277 -12.26 -15.10 -10.82
C ILE A 277 -13.38 -15.07 -11.83
N ASP A 278 -14.42 -15.91 -11.61
CA ASP A 278 -15.52 -16.01 -12.54
C ASP A 278 -16.30 -14.69 -12.67
N SER A 279 -16.68 -14.37 -13.87
CA SER A 279 -17.42 -13.15 -14.21
C SER A 279 -18.76 -13.03 -13.49
N SER A 280 -19.37 -14.13 -13.07
CA SER A 280 -20.64 -14.14 -12.34
C SER A 280 -20.57 -13.53 -10.94
N ILE A 281 -19.40 -13.59 -10.31
CA ILE A 281 -19.14 -13.00 -8.99
C ILE A 281 -18.23 -11.77 -9.05
N PHE A 282 -17.68 -11.46 -10.21
CA PHE A 282 -16.77 -10.33 -10.39
C PHE A 282 -17.55 -9.01 -10.38
N PRO A 283 -17.15 -8.02 -9.55
CA PRO A 283 -17.89 -6.76 -9.45
C PRO A 283 -17.69 -5.88 -10.68
N ALA A 284 -18.77 -5.30 -11.21
CA ALA A 284 -18.73 -4.43 -12.39
C ALA A 284 -17.76 -3.24 -12.25
N TRP A 285 -17.53 -2.75 -11.03
CA TRP A 285 -16.58 -1.66 -10.75
C TRP A 285 -15.11 -2.11 -10.72
N GLY A 286 -14.83 -3.41 -10.83
CA GLY A 286 -13.48 -3.98 -10.70
C GLY A 286 -12.56 -3.73 -11.91
N ASN A 287 -13.13 -3.32 -13.07
CA ASN A 287 -12.37 -3.07 -14.31
C ASN A 287 -11.42 -4.21 -14.70
N GLY A 288 -11.92 -5.45 -14.63
CA GLY A 288 -11.18 -6.64 -15.03
C GLY A 288 -10.18 -7.18 -14.00
N TYR A 289 -9.90 -6.46 -12.92
CA TYR A 289 -8.91 -6.86 -11.91
C TYR A 289 -9.28 -6.40 -10.51
N VAL A 290 -9.11 -7.28 -9.53
CA VAL A 290 -9.23 -6.97 -8.09
C VAL A 290 -8.07 -7.60 -7.30
N LEU A 291 -7.53 -6.85 -6.35
CA LEU A 291 -6.50 -7.34 -5.44
C LEU A 291 -7.18 -7.81 -4.15
N LEU A 292 -7.25 -9.13 -3.97
CA LEU A 292 -7.93 -9.77 -2.84
C LEU A 292 -6.99 -10.00 -1.66
N ARG A 293 -7.54 -9.88 -0.46
CA ARG A 293 -6.87 -10.19 0.82
C ARG A 293 -7.80 -10.93 1.75
N HIS A 294 -7.20 -11.88 2.45
CA HIS A 294 -7.76 -12.55 3.61
C HIS A 294 -6.63 -12.99 4.56
N HIS A 295 -6.92 -13.80 5.57
CA HIS A 295 -5.92 -14.35 6.48
C HIS A 295 -4.84 -15.11 5.72
N PHE A 296 -3.60 -14.63 5.79
CA PHE A 296 -2.44 -15.21 5.11
C PHE A 296 -2.72 -15.57 3.63
N CYS A 297 -3.65 -14.87 3.01
CA CYS A 297 -4.03 -15.05 1.62
C CYS A 297 -3.93 -13.74 0.86
N LYS A 298 -3.32 -13.80 -0.34
CA LYS A 298 -3.03 -12.64 -1.17
C LYS A 298 -3.13 -13.05 -2.63
N MET A 299 -4.12 -12.49 -3.34
CA MET A 299 -4.41 -12.84 -4.73
C MET A 299 -4.55 -11.59 -5.60
N ALA A 300 -4.03 -11.69 -6.83
CA ALA A 300 -4.31 -10.80 -7.95
C ALA A 300 -5.35 -11.49 -8.84
N ALA A 301 -6.64 -11.17 -8.66
CA ALA A 301 -7.72 -11.88 -9.32
C ALA A 301 -8.20 -11.13 -10.57
N PHE A 302 -8.14 -11.82 -11.70
CA PHE A 302 -8.51 -11.33 -13.04
C PHE A 302 -9.86 -11.88 -13.47
N CYS A 303 -10.72 -11.01 -13.99
CA CYS A 303 -12.05 -11.38 -14.46
C CYS A 303 -11.96 -12.37 -15.63
N SER A 304 -12.54 -13.53 -15.44
CA SER A 304 -12.52 -14.63 -16.41
C SER A 304 -13.90 -15.27 -16.51
N ASN A 305 -14.26 -15.76 -17.69
CA ASN A 305 -15.47 -16.55 -17.91
C ASN A 305 -15.18 -18.03 -17.65
N ILE A 306 -14.80 -18.38 -16.40
CA ILE A 306 -14.40 -19.72 -16.00
C ILE A 306 -15.47 -20.73 -16.38
N GLN A 307 -16.72 -20.46 -16.06
CA GLN A 307 -17.83 -21.36 -16.31
C GLN A 307 -18.12 -21.54 -17.81
N LEU A 308 -17.89 -20.50 -18.63
CA LEU A 308 -17.98 -20.62 -20.08
C LEU A 308 -16.87 -21.52 -20.63
N PHE A 309 -15.63 -21.31 -20.15
CA PHE A 309 -14.50 -22.15 -20.54
C PHE A 309 -14.74 -23.63 -20.21
N PHE A 310 -15.21 -23.95 -19.00
CA PHE A 310 -15.48 -25.33 -18.60
C PHE A 310 -16.62 -25.94 -19.41
N LYS A 311 -17.65 -25.19 -19.75
CA LYS A 311 -18.73 -25.68 -20.65
C LYS A 311 -18.19 -26.02 -22.03
N ASP A 312 -17.36 -25.16 -22.60
CA ASP A 312 -16.77 -25.41 -23.91
C ASP A 312 -15.77 -26.58 -23.89
N TYR A 313 -15.01 -26.72 -22.81
CA TYR A 313 -13.99 -27.76 -22.67
C TYR A 313 -14.58 -29.15 -22.40
N PHE A 314 -15.53 -29.25 -21.47
CA PHE A 314 -16.12 -30.54 -21.04
C PHE A 314 -17.40 -30.89 -21.81
N GLY A 315 -18.00 -29.97 -22.53
CA GLY A 315 -19.21 -30.23 -23.32
C GLY A 315 -20.35 -30.86 -22.49
N ASP A 316 -20.84 -32.03 -22.92
CA ASP A 316 -21.95 -32.73 -22.27
C ASP A 316 -21.62 -33.20 -20.83
N ASP A 317 -20.35 -33.38 -20.50
CA ASP A 317 -19.92 -33.79 -19.16
C ASP A 317 -19.88 -32.66 -18.13
N TYR A 318 -20.13 -31.40 -18.52
CA TYR A 318 -20.02 -30.24 -17.66
C TYR A 318 -20.73 -30.35 -16.30
N GLU A 319 -21.92 -30.96 -16.26
CA GLU A 319 -22.72 -31.07 -15.02
C GLU A 319 -22.11 -32.05 -14.00
N THR A 320 -21.31 -32.98 -14.45
CA THR A 320 -20.77 -34.09 -13.63
C THR A 320 -19.25 -34.11 -13.53
N ALA A 321 -18.58 -33.38 -14.41
CA ALA A 321 -17.12 -33.34 -14.42
C ALA A 321 -16.57 -32.74 -13.13
N THR A 322 -15.43 -33.31 -12.73
CA THR A 322 -14.72 -32.87 -11.51
C THR A 322 -13.24 -32.67 -11.81
N VAL A 323 -12.62 -31.82 -11.03
CA VAL A 323 -11.16 -31.62 -10.99
C VAL A 323 -10.66 -31.74 -9.55
N THR A 324 -9.37 -31.91 -9.38
CA THR A 324 -8.75 -32.04 -8.05
C THR A 324 -7.88 -30.84 -7.74
N ASP A 325 -7.91 -30.39 -6.49
CA ASP A 325 -6.98 -29.39 -6.00
C ASP A 325 -5.61 -30.02 -5.64
N MET A 326 -4.66 -29.18 -5.23
CA MET A 326 -3.32 -29.64 -4.86
C MET A 326 -3.26 -30.58 -3.64
N TRP A 327 -4.32 -30.66 -2.85
CA TRP A 327 -4.42 -31.58 -1.69
C TRP A 327 -5.20 -32.88 -2.03
N GLY A 328 -5.71 -32.98 -3.25
CA GLY A 328 -6.51 -34.13 -3.71
C GLY A 328 -8.00 -34.02 -3.39
N ASN A 329 -8.50 -32.87 -2.96
CA ASN A 329 -9.94 -32.67 -2.81
C ASN A 329 -10.60 -32.54 -4.18
N ILE A 330 -11.81 -33.12 -4.29
CA ILE A 330 -12.59 -33.15 -5.53
C ILE A 330 -13.51 -31.94 -5.56
N HIS A 331 -13.49 -31.20 -6.66
CA HIS A 331 -14.36 -30.07 -6.94
C HIS A 331 -15.20 -30.33 -8.18
N TYR A 332 -16.52 -30.12 -8.11
CA TYR A 332 -17.35 -30.06 -9.32
C TYR A 332 -17.02 -28.78 -10.09
N ILE A 333 -16.73 -28.88 -11.37
CA ILE A 333 -16.29 -27.73 -12.20
C ILE A 333 -17.32 -26.60 -12.20
N LYS A 334 -18.62 -26.94 -12.17
CA LYS A 334 -19.73 -25.98 -12.12
C LYS A 334 -19.78 -25.10 -10.86
N ASP A 335 -19.14 -25.54 -9.77
CA ASP A 335 -19.13 -24.82 -8.50
C ASP A 335 -17.89 -23.93 -8.35
N ILE A 336 -16.89 -24.06 -9.24
CA ILE A 336 -15.65 -23.29 -9.16
C ILE A 336 -15.90 -21.82 -9.52
N GLN A 337 -15.62 -20.95 -8.58
CA GLN A 337 -15.76 -19.49 -8.74
C GLN A 337 -14.41 -18.78 -8.84
N LEU A 338 -13.35 -19.41 -8.36
CA LEU A 338 -12.00 -18.83 -8.36
C LEU A 338 -10.95 -19.93 -8.53
N ILE A 339 -9.96 -19.69 -9.38
CA ILE A 339 -8.80 -20.55 -9.58
C ILE A 339 -7.56 -19.78 -9.15
N THR A 340 -6.69 -20.40 -8.34
CA THR A 340 -5.42 -19.82 -7.92
C THR A 340 -4.38 -20.90 -7.65
N THR A 341 -3.19 -20.51 -7.18
CA THR A 341 -2.11 -21.45 -6.85
C THR A 341 -1.73 -21.38 -5.36
N ASP A 342 -0.97 -22.38 -4.90
CA ASP A 342 -0.47 -22.46 -3.53
C ASP A 342 0.34 -21.22 -3.10
N ASN A 343 0.94 -20.52 -4.05
CA ASN A 343 1.66 -19.29 -3.76
C ASN A 343 0.77 -18.11 -3.30
N ALA A 344 -0.53 -18.15 -3.57
CA ALA A 344 -1.48 -17.22 -3.00
C ALA A 344 -1.74 -17.51 -1.51
N MET A 345 -1.62 -18.76 -1.10
CA MET A 345 -1.94 -19.30 0.23
C MET A 345 -0.71 -19.30 1.13
N LYS A 346 -0.35 -18.14 1.69
CA LYS A 346 0.89 -17.96 2.49
C LYS A 346 0.88 -18.75 3.81
N TRP A 347 -0.28 -19.20 4.29
CA TRP A 347 -0.44 -20.00 5.50
C TRP A 347 0.15 -21.43 5.37
N ILE A 348 0.28 -21.96 4.15
CA ILE A 348 0.88 -23.29 3.89
C ILE A 348 2.29 -23.41 4.52
N LYS A 349 3.00 -22.30 4.64
CA LYS A 349 4.36 -22.27 5.23
C LYS A 349 4.39 -22.50 6.74
N TYR A 350 3.24 -22.56 7.41
CA TYR A 350 3.12 -22.55 8.88
C TYR A 350 2.31 -23.73 9.43
N ASP A 351 2.27 -24.85 8.71
CA ASP A 351 1.57 -26.07 9.08
C ASP A 351 0.05 -25.89 9.36
N ILE A 352 -0.54 -24.87 8.76
CA ILE A 352 -1.99 -24.64 8.78
C ILE A 352 -2.64 -25.54 7.73
N THR A 353 -3.75 -26.19 8.08
CA THR A 353 -4.51 -27.01 7.14
C THR A 353 -5.46 -26.17 6.30
N TYR A 354 -5.81 -26.67 5.10
CA TYR A 354 -6.80 -26.01 4.25
C TYR A 354 -8.14 -25.85 4.97
N GLN A 355 -8.62 -26.89 5.68
CA GLN A 355 -9.87 -26.84 6.42
C GLN A 355 -9.86 -25.73 7.48
N TYR A 356 -8.78 -25.63 8.27
CA TYR A 356 -8.67 -24.57 9.29
C TYR A 356 -8.72 -23.16 8.66
N TRP A 357 -8.06 -22.97 7.50
CA TRP A 357 -8.15 -21.70 6.78
C TRP A 357 -9.57 -21.44 6.26
N CYS A 358 -10.28 -22.46 5.72
CA CYS A 358 -11.69 -22.34 5.32
C CYS A 358 -12.57 -21.92 6.50
N ASP A 359 -12.37 -22.51 7.68
CA ASP A 359 -13.12 -22.16 8.89
C ASP A 359 -12.92 -20.66 9.24
N LYS A 360 -11.68 -20.16 9.12
CA LYS A 360 -11.38 -18.72 9.33
C LYS A 360 -12.02 -17.83 8.27
N VAL A 361 -12.18 -18.28 7.05
CA VAL A 361 -12.91 -17.55 6.00
C VAL A 361 -14.40 -17.52 6.32
N HIS A 362 -14.99 -18.65 6.74
CA HIS A 362 -16.38 -18.74 7.16
C HIS A 362 -16.69 -17.86 8.39
N GLU A 363 -15.79 -17.81 9.39
CA GLU A 363 -15.90 -16.88 10.54
C GLU A 363 -16.01 -15.40 10.10
N ASN A 364 -15.50 -15.05 8.92
CA ASN A 364 -15.62 -13.73 8.29
C ASN A 364 -16.76 -13.65 7.25
N ASN A 365 -17.75 -14.53 7.31
CA ASN A 365 -18.89 -14.61 6.40
C ASN A 365 -18.49 -14.72 4.93
N ASP A 366 -17.44 -15.45 4.62
CA ASP A 366 -16.87 -15.67 3.28
C ASP A 366 -16.50 -14.36 2.54
N MET A 367 -16.21 -13.31 3.28
CA MET A 367 -15.93 -11.98 2.72
C MET A 367 -14.44 -11.74 2.52
N PHE A 368 -14.00 -11.70 1.27
CA PHE A 368 -12.65 -11.28 0.89
C PHE A 368 -12.58 -9.75 0.75
N GLY A 369 -11.54 -9.15 1.32
CA GLY A 369 -11.30 -7.72 1.19
C GLY A 369 -10.69 -7.36 -0.16
N VAL A 370 -11.30 -6.42 -0.88
CA VAL A 370 -10.76 -5.84 -2.11
C VAL A 370 -9.93 -4.61 -1.77
N VAL A 371 -8.62 -4.69 -1.95
CA VAL A 371 -7.70 -3.59 -1.61
C VAL A 371 -7.56 -2.60 -2.76
N LYS A 372 -7.60 -3.09 -4.00
CA LYS A 372 -7.35 -2.29 -5.20
C LYS A 372 -8.04 -2.90 -6.41
N THR A 373 -8.39 -2.06 -7.37
CA THR A 373 -8.86 -2.43 -8.70
C THR A 373 -7.96 -1.80 -9.76
N ALA A 374 -8.08 -2.25 -11.00
CA ALA A 374 -7.55 -1.51 -12.13
C ALA A 374 -8.32 -0.19 -12.31
N HIS A 375 -7.68 0.81 -12.88
CA HIS A 375 -8.30 2.10 -13.13
C HIS A 375 -7.68 2.79 -14.35
N LYS A 376 -8.52 3.43 -15.14
CA LYS A 376 -8.08 4.24 -16.28
C LYS A 376 -7.31 5.48 -15.83
N SER A 377 -6.42 5.95 -16.69
CA SER A 377 -5.69 7.19 -16.46
C SER A 377 -6.65 8.37 -16.27
N LYS A 378 -6.41 9.21 -15.28
CA LYS A 378 -7.13 10.48 -15.07
C LYS A 378 -6.84 11.50 -16.17
N LEU A 379 -5.84 11.27 -17.01
CA LEU A 379 -5.42 12.11 -18.13
C LEU A 379 -5.99 11.65 -19.47
N GLY A 380 -6.88 10.64 -19.46
CA GLY A 380 -7.47 10.07 -20.69
C GLY A 380 -6.52 9.04 -21.34
N ASN A 381 -6.14 9.25 -22.59
CA ASN A 381 -5.31 8.33 -23.37
C ASN A 381 -3.80 8.48 -23.11
N VAL A 382 -3.41 9.34 -22.18
CA VAL A 382 -2.01 9.52 -21.78
C VAL A 382 -1.85 9.26 -20.29
N GLN A 383 -0.66 8.89 -19.86
CA GLN A 383 -0.35 8.60 -18.46
C GLN A 383 0.90 9.34 -18.01
N ARG A 384 0.90 9.74 -16.74
CA ARG A 384 2.11 10.26 -16.11
C ARG A 384 2.97 9.12 -15.61
N MET A 385 4.12 8.94 -16.22
CA MET A 385 5.01 7.82 -16.01
C MET A 385 5.78 7.89 -14.67
N SER A 386 6.34 6.76 -14.25
CA SER A 386 7.24 6.68 -13.10
C SER A 386 8.57 7.36 -13.40
N TYR A 387 9.14 8.05 -12.40
CA TYR A 387 10.45 8.71 -12.53
C TYR A 387 11.59 7.74 -12.91
N GLN A 388 11.47 6.47 -12.59
CA GLN A 388 12.51 5.46 -12.88
C GLN A 388 12.69 5.20 -14.37
N MET A 389 11.66 5.40 -15.17
CA MET A 389 11.70 5.17 -16.62
C MET A 389 12.57 6.18 -17.35
N ILE A 390 12.72 7.38 -16.81
CA ILE A 390 13.54 8.44 -17.41
C ILE A 390 15.05 8.13 -17.31
N ASN A 391 15.46 7.33 -16.33
CA ASN A 391 16.86 7.00 -16.12
C ASN A 391 17.49 6.21 -17.29
N SER A 392 16.69 5.58 -18.13
CA SER A 392 17.15 4.85 -19.32
C SER A 392 17.28 5.73 -20.58
N LEU A 393 16.86 7.00 -20.51
CA LEU A 393 16.80 7.90 -21.67
C LEU A 393 18.04 8.78 -21.77
N THR A 394 18.38 9.14 -23.01
CA THR A 394 19.48 10.07 -23.31
C THR A 394 19.03 11.53 -23.25
N LEU A 395 19.94 12.47 -23.07
CA LEU A 395 19.60 13.88 -22.90
C LEU A 395 19.07 14.54 -24.18
N ASP A 396 19.45 14.06 -25.34
CA ASP A 396 19.04 14.57 -26.64
C ASP A 396 17.55 14.42 -26.92
N ILE A 397 16.93 13.34 -26.43
CA ILE A 397 15.48 13.10 -26.60
C ILE A 397 14.61 13.75 -25.52
N MET A 398 15.23 14.35 -24.48
CA MET A 398 14.48 14.97 -23.38
C MET A 398 13.50 16.07 -23.78
N PRO A 399 13.79 16.97 -24.77
CA PRO A 399 12.81 17.95 -25.22
C PRO A 399 11.50 17.32 -25.69
N ASP A 400 11.58 16.24 -26.47
CA ASP A 400 10.38 15.55 -26.99
C ASP A 400 9.63 14.83 -25.88
N VAL A 401 10.35 14.09 -25.02
CA VAL A 401 9.78 13.39 -23.85
C VAL A 401 9.08 14.35 -22.89
N CYS A 402 9.58 15.58 -22.74
CA CYS A 402 9.03 16.57 -21.82
C CYS A 402 7.92 17.43 -22.42
N SER A 403 7.74 17.45 -23.74
CA SER A 403 6.87 18.39 -24.47
C SER A 403 5.43 18.43 -23.96
N GLN A 404 4.76 17.29 -23.87
CA GLN A 404 3.38 17.19 -23.36
C GLN A 404 3.23 17.66 -21.92
N SER A 405 4.23 17.35 -21.07
CA SER A 405 4.22 17.78 -19.66
C SER A 405 4.38 19.29 -19.52
N ILE A 406 5.19 19.90 -20.36
CA ILE A 406 5.39 21.37 -20.40
C ILE A 406 4.10 22.05 -20.86
N GLU A 407 3.46 21.54 -21.89
CA GLU A 407 2.16 22.05 -22.37
C GLU A 407 1.10 21.96 -21.26
N TYR A 408 0.99 20.81 -20.60
CA TYR A 408 0.04 20.60 -19.49
C TYR A 408 0.29 21.57 -18.33
N ILE A 409 1.55 21.77 -17.93
CA ILE A 409 1.92 22.73 -16.88
C ILE A 409 1.56 24.17 -17.29
N ASN A 410 1.76 24.52 -18.56
CA ASN A 410 1.40 25.85 -19.05
C ASN A 410 -0.12 26.06 -19.02
N LYS A 411 -0.94 25.08 -19.42
CA LYS A 411 -2.39 25.13 -19.28
C LYS A 411 -2.83 25.30 -17.83
N LEU A 412 -2.23 24.55 -16.88
CA LEU A 412 -2.51 24.72 -15.43
C LEU A 412 -2.23 26.14 -14.94
N LYS A 413 -1.22 26.83 -15.50
CA LYS A 413 -0.87 28.20 -15.09
C LYS A 413 -1.81 29.26 -15.68
N THR A 414 -2.17 29.11 -16.95
CA THR A 414 -2.82 30.16 -17.75
C THR A 414 -4.33 30.02 -17.85
N ASP A 415 -4.87 28.82 -17.63
CA ASP A 415 -6.28 28.49 -17.76
C ASP A 415 -6.85 28.10 -16.38
N ASP A 416 -7.77 28.93 -15.86
CA ASP A 416 -8.38 28.71 -14.55
C ASP A 416 -9.43 27.59 -14.59
N ASP A 417 -10.14 27.41 -15.70
CA ASP A 417 -11.14 26.35 -15.86
C ASP A 417 -10.44 24.98 -15.95
N PHE A 418 -9.36 24.90 -16.71
CA PHE A 418 -8.52 23.71 -16.77
C PHE A 418 -7.89 23.38 -15.40
N PHE A 419 -7.52 24.40 -14.63
CA PHE A 419 -7.02 24.18 -13.28
C PHE A 419 -8.11 23.66 -12.33
N LEU A 420 -9.34 24.16 -12.43
CA LEU A 420 -10.48 23.64 -11.65
C LEU A 420 -10.80 22.19 -12.03
N GLU A 421 -10.78 21.85 -13.33
CA GLU A 421 -10.92 20.47 -13.78
C GLU A 421 -9.84 19.55 -13.19
N TYR A 422 -8.60 20.03 -13.14
CA TYR A 422 -7.51 19.32 -12.47
C TYR A 422 -7.82 19.09 -10.98
N LEU A 423 -8.36 20.08 -10.25
CA LEU A 423 -8.76 19.90 -8.86
C LEU A 423 -9.82 18.81 -8.73
N HIS A 424 -10.90 18.87 -9.53
CA HIS A 424 -11.97 17.86 -9.53
C HIS A 424 -11.45 16.44 -9.71
N LYS A 425 -10.55 16.22 -10.67
CA LYS A 425 -9.95 14.92 -10.96
C LYS A 425 -9.03 14.41 -9.83
N ASN A 426 -8.56 15.30 -8.95
CA ASN A 426 -7.56 14.99 -7.94
C ASN A 426 -8.02 15.20 -6.48
N VAL A 427 -9.32 15.42 -6.25
CA VAL A 427 -9.88 15.44 -4.89
C VAL A 427 -9.58 14.13 -4.18
N ASN A 428 -9.12 14.22 -2.93
CA ASN A 428 -8.96 13.09 -2.04
C ASN A 428 -9.03 13.58 -0.57
N PHE A 429 -9.16 12.65 0.37
CA PHE A 429 -9.32 12.95 1.79
C PHE A 429 -8.13 13.67 2.44
N SER A 430 -6.98 13.72 1.78
CA SER A 430 -5.75 14.34 2.32
C SER A 430 -5.48 15.74 1.79
N ASN A 431 -6.27 16.23 0.84
CA ASN A 431 -6.13 17.57 0.30
C ASN A 431 -7.40 18.42 0.52
N ASP A 432 -7.28 19.71 0.25
CA ASP A 432 -8.35 20.71 0.42
C ASP A 432 -8.96 21.13 -0.95
N TYR A 433 -8.89 20.27 -1.96
CA TYR A 433 -9.33 20.62 -3.31
C TYR A 433 -10.85 20.76 -3.40
N ASP A 434 -11.60 19.93 -2.68
CA ASP A 434 -13.06 20.02 -2.54
C ASP A 434 -13.50 21.38 -1.96
N VAL A 435 -12.77 21.88 -0.96
CA VAL A 435 -13.03 23.21 -0.36
C VAL A 435 -12.77 24.32 -1.39
N LEU A 436 -11.67 24.25 -2.15
CA LEU A 436 -11.37 25.25 -3.18
C LEU A 436 -12.42 25.27 -4.28
N ILE A 437 -12.87 24.08 -4.72
CA ILE A 437 -13.93 23.91 -5.70
C ILE A 437 -15.23 24.52 -5.21
N ALA A 438 -15.69 24.14 -4.00
CA ALA A 438 -16.93 24.66 -3.42
C ALA A 438 -16.93 26.17 -3.26
N LEU A 439 -15.79 26.79 -2.89
CA LEU A 439 -15.67 28.24 -2.81
C LEU A 439 -15.76 28.92 -4.17
N CYS A 440 -15.22 28.30 -5.22
CA CYS A 440 -15.33 28.82 -6.60
C CYS A 440 -16.76 28.67 -7.16
N GLU A 441 -17.46 27.57 -6.83
CA GLU A 441 -18.85 27.34 -7.21
C GLU A 441 -19.81 28.35 -6.58
N GLN A 442 -19.59 28.67 -5.28
CA GLN A 442 -20.38 29.68 -4.56
C GLN A 442 -20.11 31.10 -5.04
N ASN A 443 -18.87 31.42 -5.42
CA ASN A 443 -18.47 32.73 -5.89
C ASN A 443 -17.40 32.62 -6.97
N LYS A 444 -17.78 32.84 -8.21
CA LYS A 444 -16.86 32.79 -9.36
C LYS A 444 -15.68 33.78 -9.26
N ASP A 445 -15.86 34.91 -8.57
CA ASP A 445 -14.77 35.87 -8.36
C ASP A 445 -13.74 35.42 -7.32
N PHE A 446 -14.00 34.30 -6.61
CA PHE A 446 -13.06 33.74 -5.64
C PHE A 446 -11.71 33.39 -6.29
N ILE A 447 -11.67 33.01 -7.58
CA ILE A 447 -10.43 32.76 -8.33
C ILE A 447 -9.48 33.98 -8.35
N ARG A 448 -10.01 35.20 -8.18
CA ARG A 448 -9.23 36.44 -8.14
C ARG A 448 -8.68 36.74 -6.73
N SER A 449 -9.11 36.00 -5.72
CA SER A 449 -8.64 36.20 -4.35
C SER A 449 -7.14 35.87 -4.20
N SER A 450 -6.47 36.56 -3.27
CA SER A 450 -5.08 36.26 -2.95
C SER A 450 -4.91 34.82 -2.44
N TYR A 451 -5.88 34.33 -1.68
CA TYR A 451 -5.87 32.95 -1.15
C TYR A 451 -5.88 31.92 -2.28
N PHE A 452 -6.81 32.03 -3.24
CA PHE A 452 -6.87 31.09 -4.37
C PHE A 452 -5.58 31.13 -5.18
N ARG A 453 -5.06 32.31 -5.50
CA ARG A 453 -3.82 32.46 -6.28
C ARG A 453 -2.61 31.83 -5.58
N GLU A 454 -2.48 31.98 -4.27
CA GLU A 454 -1.41 31.37 -3.49
C GLU A 454 -1.55 29.83 -3.46
N ARG A 455 -2.77 29.32 -3.29
CA ARG A 455 -3.04 27.89 -3.34
C ARG A 455 -2.76 27.33 -4.75
N LYS A 456 -3.27 27.95 -5.81
CA LYS A 456 -2.97 27.59 -7.20
C LYS A 456 -1.47 27.52 -7.45
N LYS A 457 -0.71 28.54 -7.05
CA LYS A 457 0.75 28.58 -7.16
C LYS A 457 1.41 27.40 -6.44
N THR A 458 0.99 27.09 -5.23
CA THR A 458 1.55 25.99 -4.42
C THR A 458 1.27 24.65 -5.06
N ILE A 459 0.05 24.42 -5.54
CA ILE A 459 -0.35 23.17 -6.19
C ILE A 459 0.44 22.96 -7.49
N ILE A 460 0.55 23.99 -8.33
CA ILE A 460 1.33 23.94 -9.57
C ILE A 460 2.81 23.73 -9.27
N MET A 461 3.35 24.37 -8.24
CA MET A 461 4.75 24.16 -7.84
C MET A 461 5.02 22.69 -7.45
N ASN A 462 4.12 22.07 -6.70
CA ASN A 462 4.23 20.64 -6.35
C ASN A 462 4.13 19.75 -7.60
N TYR A 463 3.27 20.10 -8.55
CA TYR A 463 3.20 19.40 -9.84
C TYR A 463 4.52 19.50 -10.61
N VAL A 464 5.10 20.71 -10.69
CA VAL A 464 6.40 20.95 -11.34
C VAL A 464 7.54 20.22 -10.64
N LEU A 465 7.55 20.14 -9.31
CA LEU A 465 8.54 19.36 -8.56
C LEU A 465 8.46 17.86 -8.92
N ASN A 466 7.25 17.32 -9.02
CA ASN A 466 7.06 15.94 -9.47
C ASN A 466 7.55 15.73 -10.92
N PHE A 467 7.27 16.68 -11.82
CA PHE A 467 7.78 16.66 -13.19
C PHE A 467 9.32 16.68 -13.22
N LYS A 468 9.96 17.57 -12.47
CA LYS A 468 11.42 17.63 -12.32
C LYS A 468 12.03 16.35 -11.75
N SER A 469 11.25 15.59 -11.00
CA SER A 469 11.64 14.26 -10.48
C SER A 469 11.41 13.14 -11.50
N GLY A 470 11.03 13.45 -12.76
CA GLY A 470 10.89 12.49 -13.84
C GLY A 470 9.47 11.95 -14.07
N LYS A 471 8.45 12.53 -13.43
CA LYS A 471 7.05 12.14 -13.70
C LYS A 471 6.51 12.90 -14.90
N VAL A 472 6.83 12.41 -16.10
CA VAL A 472 6.45 12.99 -17.38
C VAL A 472 5.19 12.34 -17.94
N ILE A 473 4.42 13.11 -18.73
CA ILE A 473 3.26 12.60 -19.47
C ILE A 473 3.74 11.97 -20.76
N GLN A 474 3.28 10.76 -21.05
CA GLN A 474 3.56 10.01 -22.26
C GLN A 474 2.28 9.42 -22.85
N ASN A 475 2.29 9.09 -24.14
CA ASN A 475 1.29 8.23 -24.77
C ASN A 475 1.49 6.79 -24.27
N ALA A 476 0.92 6.48 -23.13
CA ALA A 476 1.11 5.23 -22.43
C ALA A 476 -0.03 4.99 -21.44
N ASP A 477 -0.09 3.82 -20.83
CA ASP A 477 -1.00 3.53 -19.74
C ASP A 477 -0.32 2.71 -18.63
N ASN A 478 -1.03 2.53 -17.53
CA ASN A 478 -0.63 1.74 -16.38
C ASN A 478 -1.50 0.49 -16.34
N LEU A 479 -1.06 -0.56 -17.02
CA LEU A 479 -1.81 -1.81 -17.10
C LEU A 479 -1.39 -2.78 -15.99
N VAL A 480 -2.30 -3.64 -15.58
CA VAL A 480 -2.01 -4.76 -14.69
C VAL A 480 -1.61 -5.95 -15.55
N ILE A 481 -0.50 -6.59 -15.22
CA ILE A 481 0.02 -7.73 -15.97
C ILE A 481 -0.59 -9.02 -15.44
N VAL A 482 -0.99 -9.92 -16.35
CA VAL A 482 -1.37 -11.29 -16.10
C VAL A 482 -0.55 -12.22 -16.99
N GLY A 483 -0.02 -13.32 -16.44
CA GLY A 483 0.75 -14.28 -17.21
C GLY A 483 -0.13 -15.39 -17.77
N SER A 484 -0.01 -15.69 -19.07
CA SER A 484 -0.67 -16.79 -19.80
C SER A 484 -2.00 -17.28 -19.15
N PRO A 485 -3.04 -16.42 -19.09
CA PRO A 485 -4.22 -16.76 -18.29
C PRO A 485 -5.02 -17.92 -18.89
N TYR A 486 -4.92 -18.15 -20.21
CA TYR A 486 -5.52 -19.29 -20.88
C TYR A 486 -4.82 -20.60 -20.50
N ALA A 487 -3.47 -20.58 -20.39
CA ALA A 487 -2.71 -21.73 -19.89
C ALA A 487 -3.14 -22.10 -18.46
N MET A 488 -3.46 -21.13 -17.63
CA MET A 488 -3.99 -21.39 -16.27
C MET A 488 -5.38 -22.05 -16.30
N LEU A 489 -6.26 -21.70 -17.24
CA LEU A 489 -7.55 -22.38 -17.43
C LEU A 489 -7.36 -23.83 -17.92
N LEU A 490 -6.48 -24.07 -18.88
CA LEU A 490 -6.14 -25.41 -19.33
C LEU A 490 -5.59 -26.28 -18.20
N TYR A 491 -4.67 -25.74 -17.42
CA TYR A 491 -4.12 -26.43 -16.26
C TYR A 491 -5.22 -26.76 -15.22
N ALA A 492 -6.15 -25.84 -14.99
CA ALA A 492 -7.28 -26.08 -14.08
C ALA A 492 -8.21 -27.20 -14.58
N ALA A 493 -8.42 -27.34 -15.90
CA ALA A 493 -9.27 -28.38 -16.48
C ALA A 493 -8.61 -29.77 -16.51
N THR A 494 -7.29 -29.84 -16.74
CA THR A 494 -6.57 -31.11 -16.93
C THR A 494 -5.88 -31.61 -15.67
N ASN A 495 -5.57 -30.68 -14.72
CA ASN A 495 -4.67 -30.90 -13.59
C ASN A 495 -3.26 -31.41 -14.01
N ASP A 496 -2.89 -31.18 -15.26
CA ASP A 496 -1.58 -31.53 -15.82
C ASP A 496 -0.76 -30.27 -16.06
N PRO A 497 0.36 -30.06 -15.36
CA PRO A 497 1.20 -28.86 -15.55
C PRO A 497 1.88 -28.82 -16.94
N ALA A 498 1.95 -29.96 -17.67
CA ALA A 498 2.57 -30.01 -18.99
C ALA A 498 1.78 -29.19 -20.03
N VAL A 499 0.45 -29.09 -19.89
CA VAL A 499 -0.37 -28.30 -20.83
C VAL A 499 0.01 -26.80 -20.89
N VAL A 500 0.68 -26.32 -19.87
CA VAL A 500 1.17 -24.93 -19.86
C VAL A 500 2.27 -24.72 -20.90
N ASP A 501 3.08 -25.74 -21.16
CA ASP A 501 4.11 -25.71 -22.21
C ASP A 501 3.55 -25.91 -23.62
N GLU A 502 2.35 -26.47 -23.72
CA GLU A 502 1.65 -26.72 -24.98
C GLU A 502 0.73 -25.55 -25.38
N ASP A 503 0.57 -24.55 -24.50
CA ASP A 503 -0.24 -23.38 -24.79
C ASP A 503 0.34 -22.58 -25.96
N ASP A 504 -0.40 -22.49 -27.04
CA ASP A 504 -0.04 -21.80 -28.26
C ASP A 504 -0.67 -20.39 -28.40
N THR A 505 -1.26 -19.87 -27.31
CA THR A 505 -1.86 -18.54 -27.29
C THR A 505 -0.86 -17.47 -27.69
N PHE A 506 0.39 -17.62 -27.21
CA PHE A 506 1.48 -16.72 -27.50
C PHE A 506 2.63 -17.46 -28.18
N CYS A 507 3.04 -16.97 -29.34
CA CYS A 507 4.21 -17.50 -30.03
C CYS A 507 5.50 -16.75 -29.60
N VAL A 508 6.62 -17.46 -29.69
CA VAL A 508 7.96 -16.87 -29.49
C VAL A 508 8.36 -16.13 -30.76
N GLU A 509 8.76 -14.87 -30.62
CA GLU A 509 9.28 -14.04 -31.70
C GLU A 509 10.75 -13.67 -31.44
N ASP A 510 11.51 -13.43 -32.51
CA ASP A 510 12.95 -13.11 -32.40
C ASP A 510 13.23 -11.80 -31.67
N LEU A 511 12.38 -10.78 -31.83
CA LEU A 511 12.63 -9.42 -31.38
C LEU A 511 11.68 -8.95 -30.26
N ALA A 512 10.49 -9.51 -30.19
CA ALA A 512 9.45 -9.07 -29.26
C ALA A 512 8.78 -10.27 -28.58
N THR A 513 8.25 -10.01 -27.38
CA THR A 513 7.38 -10.96 -26.69
C THR A 513 5.94 -10.64 -27.05
N GLN A 514 5.15 -11.64 -27.45
CA GLN A 514 3.72 -11.43 -27.70
C GLN A 514 2.97 -11.13 -26.42
N CYS A 515 2.01 -10.23 -26.54
CA CYS A 515 1.07 -9.89 -25.48
C CYS A 515 -0.33 -9.68 -26.04
N TYR A 516 -1.32 -9.65 -25.17
CA TYR A 516 -2.69 -9.31 -25.54
C TYR A 516 -3.24 -8.25 -24.59
N THR A 517 -3.72 -7.15 -25.16
CA THR A 517 -4.48 -6.12 -24.44
C THR A 517 -5.46 -5.43 -25.38
N THR A 518 -6.65 -5.13 -24.88
CA THR A 518 -7.66 -4.33 -25.62
C THR A 518 -7.38 -2.84 -25.60
N ARG A 519 -6.40 -2.38 -24.79
CA ARG A 519 -6.03 -0.97 -24.64
C ARG A 519 -5.36 -0.37 -25.88
N PHE A 520 -4.64 -1.16 -26.63
CA PHE A 520 -3.92 -0.79 -27.84
C PHE A 520 -4.40 -1.65 -29.02
N ALA A 521 -4.23 -1.16 -30.24
CA ALA A 521 -4.67 -1.90 -31.41
C ALA A 521 -3.84 -3.18 -31.61
N PRO A 522 -4.43 -4.25 -32.18
CA PRO A 522 -3.67 -5.42 -32.59
C PRO A 522 -2.55 -5.03 -33.57
N ASN A 523 -1.44 -5.74 -33.51
CA ASN A 523 -0.20 -5.53 -34.27
C ASN A 523 0.59 -4.26 -33.92
N GLU A 524 0.23 -3.56 -32.84
CA GLU A 524 1.10 -2.50 -32.29
C GLU A 524 2.24 -3.08 -31.46
N TYR A 525 3.40 -2.41 -31.56
CA TYR A 525 4.56 -2.72 -30.71
C TYR A 525 4.61 -1.76 -29.54
N LEU A 526 4.81 -2.31 -28.34
CA LEU A 526 4.74 -1.59 -27.08
C LEU A 526 6.07 -1.69 -26.33
N ALA A 527 6.48 -0.60 -25.69
CA ALA A 527 7.57 -0.63 -24.73
C ALA A 527 6.97 -0.77 -23.33
N GLU A 528 7.34 -1.84 -22.64
CA GLU A 528 6.94 -2.09 -21.26
C GLU A 528 8.05 -1.66 -20.30
N PHE A 529 7.64 -1.06 -19.19
CA PHE A 529 8.50 -0.69 -18.08
C PHE A 529 7.90 -1.15 -16.76
N ARG A 530 8.63 -2.00 -16.05
CA ARG A 530 8.24 -2.47 -14.73
C ARG A 530 9.00 -1.74 -13.63
N SER A 531 8.30 -1.32 -12.58
CA SER A 531 8.93 -0.75 -11.38
C SER A 531 9.06 -1.83 -10.26
N PRO A 532 10.19 -1.89 -9.52
CA PRO A 532 11.35 -1.00 -9.59
C PRO A 532 12.26 -1.30 -10.79
N PHE A 533 12.73 -0.24 -11.47
CA PHE A 533 13.65 -0.38 -12.59
C PHE A 533 15.09 -0.50 -12.08
N ASN A 534 15.62 -1.70 -12.05
CA ASN A 534 16.95 -2.04 -11.53
C ASN A 534 17.83 -2.83 -12.51
N GLY A 535 17.32 -3.13 -13.71
CA GLY A 535 18.07 -3.85 -14.73
C GLY A 535 17.34 -3.87 -16.08
N LYS A 536 18.02 -4.34 -17.11
CA LYS A 536 17.48 -4.46 -18.48
C LYS A 536 16.23 -5.35 -18.57
N TYR A 537 16.09 -6.28 -17.68
CA TYR A 537 14.95 -7.19 -17.58
C TYR A 537 13.66 -6.52 -17.04
N ASN A 538 13.71 -5.26 -16.64
CA ASN A 538 12.52 -4.46 -16.35
C ASN A 538 12.04 -3.64 -17.56
N LEU A 539 12.66 -3.88 -18.73
CA LEU A 539 12.24 -3.35 -20.01
C LEU A 539 11.72 -4.50 -20.84
N GLY A 540 10.51 -4.38 -21.37
CA GLY A 540 9.92 -5.29 -22.31
C GLY A 540 9.69 -4.62 -23.67
N TYR A 541 9.88 -5.39 -24.73
CA TYR A 541 9.43 -5.05 -26.06
C TYR A 541 8.33 -6.03 -26.43
N LEU A 542 7.08 -5.54 -26.48
CA LEU A 542 5.90 -6.37 -26.63
C LEU A 542 5.27 -6.15 -28.00
N HIS A 543 4.76 -7.23 -28.59
CA HIS A 543 3.92 -7.21 -29.78
C HIS A 543 2.49 -7.54 -29.40
N ASN A 544 1.57 -6.58 -29.51
CA ASN A 544 0.17 -6.80 -29.16
C ASN A 544 -0.51 -7.61 -30.26
N ILE A 545 -1.01 -8.79 -29.92
CA ILE A 545 -1.71 -9.67 -30.83
C ILE A 545 -3.21 -9.68 -30.55
N TYR A 546 -4.01 -10.26 -31.46
CA TYR A 546 -5.38 -10.64 -31.20
C TYR A 546 -5.45 -12.18 -31.09
N ASP A 547 -6.12 -12.66 -30.05
CA ASP A 547 -6.44 -14.08 -29.86
C ASP A 547 -7.91 -14.21 -29.43
N GLU A 548 -8.68 -15.02 -30.19
CA GLU A 548 -10.13 -15.20 -29.98
C GLU A 548 -10.43 -15.83 -28.61
N ARG A 549 -9.55 -16.68 -28.09
CA ARG A 549 -9.71 -17.35 -26.79
C ARG A 549 -9.58 -16.35 -25.64
N LEU A 550 -8.61 -15.44 -25.75
CA LEU A 550 -8.41 -14.37 -24.76
C LEU A 550 -9.58 -13.39 -24.77
N ASP A 551 -10.10 -13.05 -25.95
CA ASP A 551 -11.27 -12.19 -26.08
C ASP A 551 -12.54 -12.87 -25.52
N LYS A 552 -12.72 -14.17 -25.75
CA LYS A 552 -13.88 -14.94 -25.31
C LYS A 552 -13.91 -15.21 -23.80
N TYR A 553 -12.77 -15.59 -23.22
CA TYR A 553 -12.74 -16.08 -21.85
C TYR A 553 -12.30 -15.05 -20.81
N PHE A 554 -11.85 -13.84 -21.23
CA PHE A 554 -11.38 -12.83 -20.30
C PHE A 554 -11.95 -11.45 -20.56
N ASN A 555 -12.23 -10.70 -19.51
CA ASN A 555 -12.71 -9.33 -19.59
C ASN A 555 -11.68 -8.37 -18.98
N PHE A 556 -10.75 -7.88 -19.79
CA PHE A 556 -9.63 -7.04 -19.36
C PHE A 556 -9.93 -5.53 -19.31
N CYS A 557 -11.06 -5.09 -19.84
CA CYS A 557 -11.56 -3.71 -19.72
C CYS A 557 -10.53 -2.62 -20.06
N ASP A 558 -9.62 -2.84 -21.01
CA ASP A 558 -8.52 -1.92 -21.38
C ASP A 558 -7.53 -1.61 -20.24
N GLN A 559 -7.52 -2.39 -19.17
CA GLN A 559 -6.68 -2.11 -18.00
C GLN A 559 -5.67 -3.21 -17.69
N ILE A 560 -5.70 -4.29 -18.48
CA ILE A 560 -4.88 -5.48 -18.26
C ILE A 560 -4.12 -5.80 -19.54
N VAL A 561 -2.94 -6.34 -19.38
CA VAL A 561 -2.15 -6.94 -20.43
C VAL A 561 -1.80 -8.37 -20.05
N ALA A 562 -2.19 -9.33 -20.89
CA ALA A 562 -1.72 -10.71 -20.79
C ALA A 562 -0.39 -10.84 -21.53
N ILE A 563 0.56 -11.53 -20.90
CA ILE A 563 1.90 -11.74 -21.48
C ILE A 563 2.22 -13.21 -21.58
N ASN A 564 3.07 -13.55 -22.54
CA ASN A 564 3.62 -14.89 -22.66
C ASN A 564 4.52 -15.21 -21.44
N MET A 565 4.30 -16.36 -20.81
CA MET A 565 5.09 -16.86 -19.66
C MET A 565 6.07 -17.96 -20.06
N ILE A 566 6.14 -18.35 -21.32
CA ILE A 566 6.81 -19.56 -21.75
C ILE A 566 7.74 -19.25 -22.93
N GLY A 567 8.91 -19.92 -22.96
CA GLY A 567 9.81 -19.91 -24.09
C GLY A 567 10.60 -18.62 -24.31
N THR A 568 10.50 -17.64 -23.40
CA THR A 568 11.26 -16.39 -23.51
C THR A 568 12.11 -16.12 -22.27
N ASP A 569 13.36 -15.75 -22.50
CA ASP A 569 14.31 -15.27 -21.52
C ASP A 569 13.77 -14.03 -20.74
N PHE A 570 12.87 -13.28 -21.35
CA PHE A 570 12.26 -12.10 -20.77
C PHE A 570 11.37 -12.42 -19.56
N GLN A 571 10.48 -13.38 -19.66
CA GLN A 571 9.61 -13.76 -18.54
C GLN A 571 10.39 -14.43 -17.41
N ASP A 572 11.32 -15.28 -17.72
CA ASP A 572 12.18 -15.91 -16.74
C ASP A 572 12.97 -14.89 -15.94
N ARG A 573 13.47 -13.82 -16.60
CA ARG A 573 14.19 -12.73 -15.95
C ARG A 573 13.29 -11.77 -15.18
N ASN A 574 12.07 -11.60 -15.58
CA ASN A 574 11.11 -10.74 -14.89
C ASN A 574 10.68 -11.31 -13.54
N ASN A 575 11.15 -12.50 -13.19
CA ASN A 575 10.99 -13.13 -11.90
C ASN A 575 9.53 -13.16 -11.44
N GLY A 576 8.66 -13.69 -12.31
CA GLY A 576 7.24 -13.66 -12.08
C GLY A 576 6.73 -12.23 -12.00
N LEU A 577 6.43 -11.63 -13.10
CA LEU A 577 5.91 -10.24 -13.22
C LEU A 577 4.57 -10.03 -12.51
N ILE A 578 3.95 -11.06 -12.04
CA ILE A 578 2.60 -11.07 -11.56
C ILE A 578 2.53 -10.93 -10.05
#